data_9720afa89cbcc00f7f3f1477722a6b88
#
_entry.id   9720afa89cbcc00f7f3f1477722a6b88
#
_cell.length_a   1.000
_cell.length_b   1.000
_cell.length_c   1.000
_cell.angle_alpha   90.00
_cell.angle_beta   90.00
_cell.angle_gamma   90.00
#
_symmetry.space_group_name_H-M   'P 1'
#
loop_
_entity.id
_entity.type
_entity.pdbx_description
1 polymer ?
#
loop_
_entity_poly.entity_id
_entity_poly.type
_entity_poly.pdbx_seq_one_letter_code
_entity_poly.pdbx_strand_id
1 'polypeptide(L)'
;PLAEMHSVWARGYLATDFFLMLSGFVLVRAYGAGVAAGQITPVRFWLKRFARSYPTHLITLAILALLVLEASLIGKTPVHAERFEWSGLPAQVLLLHAFGLGGGQWNIPAWTLSALLICYAFFPWLWRAMRRLPGPLTALALGLTLMLISQALSLTLLKHSLFDLPFQWAMFRAA
;
A
#
# COMPACT_ATOMS: atom_id res chain seq x y z
N PRO A 1 -10.83 -11.59 29.86
CA PRO A 1 -9.83 -10.59 29.49
C PRO A 1 -8.95 -11.03 28.31
N LEU A 2 -8.46 -12.32 28.26
CA LEU A 2 -7.59 -12.79 27.17
C LEU A 2 -8.31 -12.91 25.82
N ALA A 3 -9.58 -13.30 25.81
CA ALA A 3 -10.38 -13.39 24.58
C ALA A 3 -10.64 -12.01 23.95
N GLU A 4 -10.79 -10.97 24.76
CA GLU A 4 -10.93 -9.59 24.27
C GLU A 4 -9.61 -9.06 23.71
N MET A 5 -8.47 -9.41 24.31
CA MET A 5 -7.16 -9.09 23.76
C MET A 5 -6.95 -9.73 22.39
N HIS A 6 -7.35 -10.98 22.17
CA HIS A 6 -7.32 -11.60 20.85
C HIS A 6 -8.13 -10.82 19.81
N SER A 7 -9.25 -10.23 20.18
CA SER A 7 -10.07 -9.44 19.26
C SER A 7 -9.40 -8.12 18.84
N VAL A 8 -8.62 -7.49 19.71
CA VAL A 8 -7.86 -6.27 19.39
C VAL A 8 -6.69 -6.57 18.47
N TRP A 9 -5.93 -7.64 18.75
CA TRP A 9 -4.82 -8.06 17.90
C TRP A 9 -5.28 -8.52 16.51
N ALA A 10 -6.44 -9.17 16.43
CA ALA A 10 -7.04 -9.57 15.16
C ALA A 10 -7.39 -8.38 14.24
N ARG A 11 -7.49 -7.17 14.79
CA ARG A 11 -7.77 -5.92 14.06
C ARG A 11 -6.53 -5.08 13.77
N GLY A 12 -5.34 -5.66 13.83
CA GLY A 12 -4.07 -4.98 13.55
C GLY A 12 -4.02 -4.30 12.17
N TYR A 13 -4.84 -4.72 11.22
CA TYR A 13 -4.98 -4.07 9.91
C TYR A 13 -5.47 -2.61 10.01
N LEU A 14 -6.24 -2.25 11.05
CA LEU A 14 -6.68 -0.86 11.27
C LEU A 14 -5.50 0.09 11.50
N ALA A 15 -4.42 -0.39 12.10
CA ALA A 15 -3.19 0.40 12.25
C ALA A 15 -2.57 0.76 10.89
N THR A 16 -2.69 -0.12 9.91
CA THR A 16 -2.21 0.13 8.54
C THR A 16 -3.08 1.17 7.84
N ASP A 17 -4.39 1.09 7.98
CA ASP A 17 -5.31 2.07 7.40
C ASP A 17 -5.07 3.45 8.02
N PHE A 18 -4.88 3.52 9.34
CA PHE A 18 -4.47 4.76 10.01
C PHE A 18 -3.13 5.29 9.52
N PHE A 19 -2.16 4.41 9.29
CA PHE A 19 -0.86 4.78 8.72
C PHE A 19 -0.99 5.36 7.31
N LEU A 20 -1.85 4.80 6.46
CA LEU A 20 -2.11 5.32 5.12
C LEU A 20 -2.74 6.72 5.17
N MET A 21 -3.73 6.93 6.03
CA MET A 21 -4.35 8.27 6.24
C MET A 21 -3.32 9.29 6.77
N LEU A 22 -2.53 8.91 7.77
CA LEU A 22 -1.49 9.77 8.33
C LEU A 22 -0.44 10.12 7.27
N SER A 23 -0.09 9.17 6.40
CA SER A 23 0.83 9.40 5.28
C SER A 23 0.30 10.47 4.33
N GLY A 24 -0.99 10.49 4.02
CA GLY A 24 -1.63 11.53 3.22
C GLY A 24 -1.51 12.91 3.88
N PHE A 25 -1.81 13.02 5.17
CA PHE A 25 -1.66 14.25 5.94
C PHE A 25 -0.21 14.77 5.92
N VAL A 26 0.76 13.91 6.19
CA VAL A 26 2.20 14.26 6.16
C VAL A 26 2.63 14.72 4.78
N LEU A 27 2.11 14.10 3.70
CA LEU A 27 2.39 14.53 2.33
C LEU A 27 1.92 15.95 2.06
N VAL A 28 0.71 16.28 2.47
CA VAL A 28 0.15 17.64 2.32
C VAL A 28 1.01 18.64 3.10
N ARG A 29 1.38 18.33 4.35
CA ARG A 29 2.23 19.20 5.18
C ARG A 29 3.61 19.42 4.55
N ALA A 30 4.24 18.38 4.03
CA ALA A 30 5.61 18.43 3.53
C ALA A 30 5.72 18.97 2.09
N TYR A 31 4.72 18.73 1.25
CA TYR A 31 4.82 19.00 -0.18
C TYR A 31 3.69 19.85 -0.75
N GLY A 32 2.59 20.01 -0.03
CA GLY A 32 1.37 20.64 -0.51
C GLY A 32 1.60 22.06 -1.04
N ALA A 33 2.35 22.89 -0.31
CA ALA A 33 2.66 24.25 -0.73
C ALA A 33 3.50 24.26 -2.02
N GLY A 34 4.56 23.46 -2.11
CA GLY A 34 5.42 23.40 -3.28
C GLY A 34 4.72 22.85 -4.53
N VAL A 35 3.84 21.87 -4.37
CA VAL A 35 2.99 21.34 -5.46
C VAL A 35 1.99 22.39 -5.92
N ALA A 36 1.39 23.13 -4.98
CA ALA A 36 0.45 24.19 -5.28
C ALA A 36 1.07 25.35 -6.03
N ALA A 37 2.28 25.74 -5.64
CA ALA A 37 3.07 26.80 -6.29
C ALA A 37 3.74 26.36 -7.62
N GLY A 38 3.56 25.09 -8.03
CA GLY A 38 4.20 24.57 -9.24
C GLY A 38 5.73 24.35 -9.13
N GLN A 39 6.29 24.53 -7.92
CA GLN A 39 7.73 24.37 -7.67
C GLN A 39 8.18 22.90 -7.69
N ILE A 40 7.23 21.98 -7.46
CA ILE A 40 7.47 20.54 -7.45
C ILE A 40 6.65 19.91 -8.57
N THR A 41 7.35 19.37 -9.58
CA THR A 41 6.70 18.63 -10.67
C THR A 41 6.25 17.25 -10.16
N PRO A 42 5.17 16.65 -10.72
CA PRO A 42 4.71 15.32 -10.34
C PRO A 42 5.80 14.25 -10.44
N VAL A 43 6.60 14.28 -11.52
CA VAL A 43 7.70 13.33 -11.74
C VAL A 43 8.77 13.47 -10.66
N ARG A 44 9.20 14.70 -10.36
CA ARG A 44 10.21 14.95 -9.32
C ARG A 44 9.74 14.53 -7.93
N PHE A 45 8.45 14.76 -7.62
CA PHE A 45 7.83 14.29 -6.39
C PHE A 45 7.87 12.76 -6.30
N TRP A 46 7.39 12.09 -7.36
CA TRP A 46 7.32 10.64 -7.39
C TRP A 46 8.71 10.00 -7.28
N LEU A 47 9.69 10.47 -8.04
CA LEU A 47 11.06 9.95 -7.99
C LEU A 47 11.68 10.10 -6.60
N LYS A 48 11.46 11.22 -5.91
CA LYS A 48 11.96 11.41 -4.53
C LYS A 48 11.34 10.39 -3.56
N ARG A 49 10.06 10.09 -3.71
CA ARG A 49 9.35 9.13 -2.86
C ARG A 49 9.77 7.71 -3.16
N PHE A 50 9.86 7.37 -4.43
CA PHE A 50 10.33 6.08 -4.89
C PHE A 50 11.77 5.81 -4.40
N ALA A 51 12.69 6.73 -4.65
CA ALA A 51 14.09 6.61 -4.24
C ALA A 51 14.26 6.47 -2.71
N ARG A 52 13.32 6.98 -1.92
CA ARG A 52 13.37 6.84 -0.46
C ARG A 52 12.97 5.45 0.04
N SER A 53 12.00 4.83 -0.59
CA SER A 53 11.36 3.62 -0.06
C SER A 53 11.76 2.36 -0.80
N TYR A 54 11.99 2.47 -2.09
CA TYR A 54 12.27 1.33 -2.95
C TYR A 54 13.61 0.61 -2.66
N PRO A 55 14.72 1.30 -2.35
CA PRO A 55 15.98 0.62 -2.01
C PRO A 55 15.85 -0.29 -0.78
N THR A 56 15.14 0.17 0.26
CA THR A 56 14.90 -0.64 1.46
C THR A 56 14.08 -1.89 1.13
N HIS A 57 13.07 -1.76 0.27
CA HIS A 57 12.29 -2.90 -0.20
C HIS A 57 13.16 -3.92 -0.93
N LEU A 58 14.00 -3.47 -1.87
CA LEU A 58 14.91 -4.37 -2.61
C LEU A 58 15.90 -5.08 -1.70
N ILE A 59 16.50 -4.37 -0.74
CA ILE A 59 17.42 -4.95 0.23
C ILE A 59 16.73 -6.03 1.06
N THR A 60 15.53 -5.73 1.58
CA THR A 60 14.75 -6.70 2.36
C THR A 60 14.41 -7.93 1.51
N LEU A 61 13.96 -7.72 0.28
CA LEU A 61 13.62 -8.80 -0.65
C LEU A 61 14.85 -9.66 -1.01
N ALA A 62 16.00 -9.02 -1.23
CA ALA A 62 17.26 -9.72 -1.51
C ALA A 62 17.69 -10.57 -0.30
N ILE A 63 17.59 -10.05 0.91
CA ILE A 63 17.92 -10.82 2.13
C ILE A 63 16.98 -12.03 2.24
N LEU A 64 15.68 -11.86 2.04
CA LEU A 64 14.73 -12.97 2.07
C LEU A 64 15.04 -14.01 1.00
N ALA A 65 15.36 -13.57 -0.22
CA ALA A 65 15.73 -14.48 -1.32
C ALA A 65 17.00 -15.29 -1.00
N LEU A 66 18.01 -14.65 -0.41
CA LEU A 66 19.23 -15.33 0.02
C LEU A 66 18.95 -16.35 1.13
N LEU A 67 18.13 -16.02 2.12
CA LEU A 67 17.77 -16.95 3.20
C LEU A 67 16.99 -18.15 2.68
N VAL A 68 16.07 -17.96 1.73
CA VAL A 68 15.30 -19.05 1.12
C VAL A 68 16.22 -19.92 0.26
N LEU A 69 17.15 -19.31 -0.48
CA LEU A 69 18.14 -20.04 -1.26
C LEU A 69 19.06 -20.88 -0.37
N GLU A 70 19.57 -20.29 0.71
CA GLU A 70 20.41 -21.00 1.68
C GLU A 70 19.66 -22.20 2.28
N ALA A 71 18.41 -21.99 2.73
CA ALA A 71 17.57 -23.07 3.25
C ALA A 71 17.41 -24.21 2.24
N SER A 72 17.20 -23.89 0.96
CA SER A 72 17.09 -24.89 -0.11
C SER A 72 18.37 -25.69 -0.30
N LEU A 73 19.55 -25.02 -0.26
CA LEU A 73 20.85 -25.67 -0.45
C LEU A 73 21.18 -26.64 0.68
N ILE A 74 20.72 -26.39 1.91
CA ILE A 74 20.93 -27.29 3.05
C ILE A 74 19.78 -28.32 3.21
N GLY A 75 18.89 -28.42 2.20
CA GLY A 75 17.78 -29.37 2.19
C GLY A 75 16.66 -29.06 3.17
N LYS A 76 16.58 -27.82 3.67
CA LYS A 76 15.46 -27.36 4.53
C LYS A 76 14.43 -26.60 3.72
N THR A 77 13.17 -26.91 3.99
CA THR A 77 12.04 -26.13 3.42
C THR A 77 11.61 -25.06 4.42
N PRO A 78 11.47 -23.81 3.95
CA PRO A 78 10.90 -22.76 4.81
C PRO A 78 9.49 -23.11 5.30
N VAL A 79 9.15 -22.69 6.51
CA VAL A 79 7.76 -22.72 6.97
C VAL A 79 6.95 -21.83 6.03
N HIS A 80 5.85 -22.32 5.50
CA HIS A 80 5.07 -21.65 4.45
C HIS A 80 5.82 -21.49 3.13
N ALA A 81 6.43 -22.56 2.63
CA ALA A 81 7.18 -22.57 1.36
C ALA A 81 6.37 -22.03 0.16
N GLU A 82 5.04 -22.20 0.20
CA GLU A 82 4.10 -21.67 -0.78
C GLU A 82 4.14 -20.15 -0.95
N ARG A 83 4.66 -19.42 0.03
CA ARG A 83 4.84 -17.95 -0.05
C ARG A 83 6.04 -17.54 -0.85
N PHE A 84 7.03 -18.42 -0.95
CA PHE A 84 8.34 -18.13 -1.53
C PHE A 84 8.48 -18.74 -2.93
N GLU A 85 7.45 -18.61 -3.75
CA GLU A 85 7.52 -19.00 -5.15
C GLU A 85 8.43 -18.08 -5.94
N TRP A 86 9.50 -18.64 -6.54
CA TRP A 86 10.46 -17.89 -7.35
C TRP A 86 9.83 -17.22 -8.56
N SER A 87 8.80 -17.83 -9.13
CA SER A 87 8.00 -17.26 -10.24
C SER A 87 7.34 -15.94 -9.89
N GLY A 88 6.99 -15.74 -8.61
CA GLY A 88 6.39 -14.51 -8.10
C GLY A 88 7.38 -13.38 -7.80
N LEU A 89 8.69 -13.69 -7.72
CA LEU A 89 9.71 -12.72 -7.33
C LEU A 89 9.76 -11.46 -8.23
N PRO A 90 9.67 -11.56 -9.57
CA PRO A 90 9.65 -10.37 -10.43
C PRO A 90 8.49 -9.41 -10.11
N ALA A 91 7.30 -9.94 -9.81
CA ALA A 91 6.16 -9.13 -9.40
C ALA A 91 6.38 -8.44 -8.05
N GLN A 92 7.07 -9.11 -7.12
CA GLN A 92 7.46 -8.52 -5.83
C GLN A 92 8.49 -7.39 -6.03
N VAL A 93 9.51 -7.59 -6.88
CA VAL A 93 10.50 -6.56 -7.24
C VAL A 93 9.79 -5.33 -7.80
N LEU A 94 8.83 -5.52 -8.71
CA LEU A 94 8.10 -4.44 -9.36
C LEU A 94 6.94 -3.88 -8.52
N LEU A 95 6.75 -4.37 -7.29
CA LEU A 95 5.65 -3.96 -6.39
C LEU A 95 4.25 -4.13 -7.01
N LEU A 96 4.07 -5.15 -7.86
CA LEU A 96 2.81 -5.42 -8.56
C LEU A 96 1.80 -6.24 -7.72
N HIS A 97 2.22 -6.73 -6.57
CA HIS A 97 1.39 -7.58 -5.71
C HIS A 97 0.13 -6.88 -5.15
N ALA A 98 0.14 -5.54 -5.04
CA ALA A 98 -1.08 -4.80 -4.68
C ALA A 98 -2.17 -4.84 -5.77
N PHE A 99 -1.81 -5.23 -6.98
CA PHE A 99 -2.74 -5.36 -8.11
C PHE A 99 -3.21 -6.80 -8.33
N GLY A 100 -2.88 -7.72 -7.41
CA GLY A 100 -3.20 -9.13 -7.57
C GLY A 100 -2.31 -9.85 -8.60
N LEU A 101 -1.22 -9.24 -9.03
CA LEU A 101 -0.31 -9.80 -10.02
C LEU A 101 0.87 -10.50 -9.35
N GLY A 102 1.14 -11.71 -9.81
CA GLY A 102 2.26 -12.53 -9.33
C GLY A 102 1.88 -13.46 -8.17
N GLY A 103 2.43 -14.66 -8.19
CA GLY A 103 2.36 -15.65 -7.11
C GLY A 103 3.31 -15.29 -5.96
N GLY A 104 3.06 -15.90 -4.81
CA GLY A 104 3.89 -15.76 -3.62
C GLY A 104 3.65 -14.46 -2.84
N GLN A 105 4.17 -14.46 -1.62
CA GLN A 105 4.07 -13.32 -0.69
C GLN A 105 5.40 -13.18 0.06
N TRP A 106 6.48 -12.96 -0.67
CA TRP A 106 7.84 -12.89 -0.13
C TRP A 106 7.98 -11.89 1.02
N ASN A 107 7.45 -10.70 0.83
CA ASN A 107 7.46 -9.64 1.84
C ASN A 107 6.04 -9.12 2.03
N ILE A 108 5.30 -9.74 2.95
CA ILE A 108 3.90 -9.40 3.21
C ILE A 108 3.70 -7.89 3.46
N PRO A 109 4.48 -7.20 4.32
CA PRO A 109 4.30 -5.76 4.55
C PRO A 109 4.46 -4.88 3.30
N ALA A 110 5.13 -5.36 2.24
CA ALA A 110 5.41 -4.55 1.05
C ALA A 110 4.15 -4.16 0.24
N TRP A 111 3.00 -4.79 0.51
CA TRP A 111 1.75 -4.34 -0.10
C TRP A 111 1.41 -2.89 0.25
N THR A 112 1.75 -2.44 1.46
CA THR A 112 1.54 -1.05 1.87
C THR A 112 2.40 -0.09 1.07
N LEU A 113 3.62 -0.49 0.73
CA LEU A 113 4.50 0.29 -0.14
C LEU A 113 3.95 0.39 -1.56
N SER A 114 3.43 -0.71 -2.10
CA SER A 114 2.75 -0.75 -3.39
C SER A 114 1.54 0.21 -3.41
N ALA A 115 0.68 0.15 -2.40
CA ALA A 115 -0.46 1.06 -2.24
C ALA A 115 -0.03 2.53 -2.12
N LEU A 116 1.01 2.81 -1.31
CA LEU A 116 1.57 4.16 -1.17
C LEU A 116 2.13 4.71 -2.48
N LEU A 117 2.77 3.88 -3.31
CA LEU A 117 3.28 4.33 -4.61
C LEU A 117 2.15 4.77 -5.55
N ILE A 118 0.99 4.10 -5.50
CA ILE A 118 -0.21 4.52 -6.22
C ILE A 118 -0.68 5.89 -5.70
N CYS A 119 -0.81 6.02 -4.38
CA CYS A 119 -1.19 7.30 -3.75
C CYS A 119 -0.20 8.42 -4.13
N TYR A 120 1.10 8.14 -4.14
CA TYR A 120 2.13 9.11 -4.55
C TYR A 120 2.02 9.49 -6.02
N ALA A 121 1.67 8.54 -6.90
CA ALA A 121 1.47 8.85 -8.31
C ALA A 121 0.35 9.87 -8.50
N PHE A 122 -0.75 9.73 -7.78
CA PHE A 122 -1.91 10.61 -7.94
C PHE A 122 -1.88 11.88 -7.06
N PHE A 123 -1.09 11.92 -6.00
CA PHE A 123 -1.06 13.00 -5.01
C PHE A 123 -0.99 14.42 -5.60
N PRO A 124 -0.10 14.76 -6.56
CA PRO A 124 0.01 16.13 -7.05
C PRO A 124 -1.25 16.64 -7.75
N TRP A 125 -1.96 15.76 -8.47
CA TRP A 125 -3.22 16.11 -9.13
C TRP A 125 -4.38 16.15 -8.15
N LEU A 126 -4.46 15.16 -7.28
CA LEU A 126 -5.47 15.06 -6.24
C LEU A 126 -5.41 16.29 -5.32
N TRP A 127 -4.22 16.66 -4.86
CA TRP A 127 -4.03 17.85 -4.02
C TRP A 127 -4.47 19.14 -4.72
N ARG A 128 -4.13 19.34 -6.01
CA ARG A 128 -4.59 20.49 -6.77
C ARG A 128 -6.12 20.53 -6.91
N ALA A 129 -6.76 19.39 -7.11
CA ALA A 129 -8.21 19.27 -7.20
C ALA A 129 -8.86 19.58 -5.84
N MET A 130 -8.36 18.98 -4.75
CA MET A 130 -8.89 19.19 -3.39
C MET A 130 -8.81 20.65 -2.94
N ARG A 131 -7.76 21.37 -3.33
CA ARG A 131 -7.64 22.81 -3.01
C ARG A 131 -8.70 23.69 -3.68
N ARG A 132 -9.38 23.20 -4.70
CA ARG A 132 -10.49 23.91 -5.36
C ARG A 132 -11.82 23.70 -4.67
N LEU A 133 -11.88 22.80 -3.70
CA LEU A 133 -13.10 22.53 -2.95
C LEU A 133 -13.42 23.72 -2.02
N PRO A 134 -14.69 24.09 -1.87
CA PRO A 134 -15.10 25.28 -1.13
C PRO A 134 -14.89 25.19 0.39
N GLY A 135 -14.51 24.04 0.93
CA GLY A 135 -14.25 23.92 2.35
C GLY A 135 -13.90 22.50 2.81
N PRO A 136 -13.52 22.33 4.08
CA PRO A 136 -13.13 21.04 4.63
C PRO A 136 -14.28 20.03 4.66
N LEU A 137 -15.52 20.47 4.83
CA LEU A 137 -16.70 19.59 4.84
C LEU A 137 -16.94 18.96 3.46
N THR A 138 -16.70 19.70 2.37
CA THR A 138 -16.82 19.14 1.01
C THR A 138 -15.71 18.16 0.71
N ALA A 139 -14.50 18.41 1.20
CA ALA A 139 -13.40 17.45 1.09
C ALA A 139 -13.71 16.15 1.88
N LEU A 140 -14.25 16.28 3.09
CA LEU A 140 -14.67 15.13 3.90
C LEU A 140 -15.81 14.36 3.21
N ALA A 141 -16.83 15.05 2.71
CA ALA A 141 -17.95 14.43 1.99
C ALA A 141 -17.46 13.68 0.75
N LEU A 142 -16.53 14.27 -0.03
CA LEU A 142 -15.93 13.60 -1.18
C LEU A 142 -15.15 12.35 -0.76
N GLY A 143 -14.34 12.44 0.29
CA GLY A 143 -13.58 11.28 0.80
C GLY A 143 -14.52 10.14 1.25
N LEU A 144 -15.57 10.45 1.99
CA LEU A 144 -16.58 9.47 2.41
C LEU A 144 -17.31 8.86 1.20
N THR A 145 -17.65 9.66 0.21
CA THR A 145 -18.30 9.19 -1.02
C THR A 145 -17.40 8.23 -1.79
N LEU A 146 -16.12 8.58 -1.97
CA LEU A 146 -15.15 7.70 -2.62
C LEU A 146 -14.96 6.39 -1.85
N MET A 147 -14.91 6.44 -0.53
CA MET A 147 -14.83 5.26 0.32
C MET A 147 -16.07 4.37 0.16
N LEU A 148 -17.28 4.94 0.14
CA LEU A 148 -18.52 4.19 -0.07
C LEU A 148 -18.59 3.58 -1.48
N ILE A 149 -18.18 4.32 -2.51
CA ILE A 149 -18.11 3.81 -3.88
C ILE A 149 -17.11 2.65 -3.95
N SER A 150 -15.92 2.80 -3.37
CA SER A 150 -14.90 1.74 -3.35
C SER A 150 -15.41 0.50 -2.62
N GLN A 151 -16.11 0.68 -1.49
CA GLN A 151 -16.75 -0.41 -0.76
C GLN A 151 -17.84 -1.11 -1.60
N ALA A 152 -18.69 -0.34 -2.28
CA ALA A 152 -19.74 -0.89 -3.13
C ALA A 152 -19.14 -1.67 -4.32
N LEU A 153 -18.11 -1.14 -4.97
CA LEU A 153 -17.40 -1.82 -6.05
C LEU A 153 -16.72 -3.11 -5.57
N SER A 154 -16.09 -3.08 -4.39
CA SER A 154 -15.48 -4.26 -3.80
C SER A 154 -16.52 -5.36 -3.53
N LEU A 155 -17.66 -5.02 -2.96
CA LEU A 155 -18.74 -5.96 -2.70
C LEU A 155 -19.35 -6.54 -4.00
N THR A 156 -19.50 -5.72 -5.03
CA THR A 156 -20.12 -6.15 -6.29
C THR A 156 -19.17 -6.96 -7.17
N LEU A 157 -17.92 -6.53 -7.30
CA LEU A 157 -16.95 -7.15 -8.22
C LEU A 157 -16.17 -8.28 -7.57
N LEU A 158 -15.78 -8.14 -6.30
CA LEU A 158 -14.92 -9.08 -5.60
C LEU A 158 -15.68 -9.93 -4.58
N LYS A 159 -16.95 -9.59 -4.30
CA LYS A 159 -17.80 -10.25 -3.27
C LYS A 159 -17.19 -10.24 -1.85
N HIS A 160 -16.28 -9.32 -1.61
CA HIS A 160 -15.61 -9.14 -0.33
C HIS A 160 -15.74 -7.69 0.13
N SER A 161 -15.81 -7.48 1.45
CA SER A 161 -15.68 -6.14 2.03
C SER A 161 -14.27 -5.60 1.81
N LEU A 162 -14.11 -4.28 1.70
CA LEU A 162 -12.79 -3.63 1.65
C LEU A 162 -11.87 -4.08 2.78
N PHE A 163 -12.42 -4.30 3.97
CA PHE A 163 -11.67 -4.70 5.16
C PHE A 163 -11.27 -6.18 5.16
N ASP A 164 -11.95 -7.00 4.35
CA ASP A 164 -11.71 -8.44 4.24
C ASP A 164 -10.95 -8.79 2.94
N LEU A 165 -10.57 -7.78 2.14
CA LEU A 165 -9.84 -8.02 0.91
C LEU A 165 -8.47 -8.64 1.19
N PRO A 166 -8.09 -9.67 0.44
CA PRO A 166 -6.73 -10.18 0.43
C PRO A 166 -5.73 -9.06 0.12
N PHE A 167 -4.52 -9.17 0.61
CA PHE A 167 -3.43 -8.19 0.35
C PHE A 167 -3.19 -7.92 -1.13
N GLN A 168 -3.55 -8.87 -1.99
CA GLN A 168 -3.45 -8.77 -3.46
C GLN A 168 -4.34 -7.67 -4.05
N TRP A 169 -5.38 -7.22 -3.35
CA TRP A 169 -6.32 -6.19 -3.80
C TRP A 169 -6.19 -4.89 -3.00
N ALA A 170 -5.01 -4.65 -2.46
CA ALA A 170 -4.73 -3.50 -1.61
C ALA A 170 -5.00 -2.15 -2.29
N MET A 171 -5.06 -2.09 -3.62
CA MET A 171 -5.42 -0.87 -4.35
C MET A 171 -6.82 -0.36 -4.00
N PHE A 172 -7.78 -1.23 -3.69
CA PHE A 172 -9.11 -0.83 -3.25
C PHE A 172 -9.13 -0.26 -1.84
N ARG A 173 -8.13 -0.61 -1.02
CA ARG A 173 -7.95 -0.05 0.33
C ARG A 173 -7.18 1.27 0.31
N ALA A 174 -6.49 1.58 -0.76
CA ALA A 174 -5.74 2.83 -0.92
C ALA A 174 -6.61 4.00 -1.44
N ALA A 175 -7.84 3.71 -1.87
CA ALA A 175 -8.81 4.71 -2.32
C ALA A 175 -9.47 5.43 -1.15
#